data_474d372fdcce543a84b2236f3f3db674
#
_entry.id   474d372fdcce543a84b2236f3f3db674
#
_cell.length_a   1.000
_cell.length_b   1.000
_cell.length_c   1.000
_cell.angle_alpha   90.00
_cell.angle_beta   90.00
_cell.angle_gamma   90.00
#
_symmetry.space_group_name_H-M   'P 1'
#
loop_
_entity.id
_entity.type
_entity.pdbx_description
1 polymer ?
#
loop_
_entity_poly.entity_id
_entity_poly.type
_entity_poly.pdbx_seq_one_letter_code
_entity_poly.pdbx_strand_id
1 'polypeptide(L)'
;MQAALRKFAMEESSVSGYIYHKLLGHEIEDVIMRCGLPKQFSAPNLPDLNRSQVYAVKHALQRPLSLIQGPPGTGKTVTSATIVYHLVKTGNTPVLVCAPSNIAVDQLTEKIHRTGLKVVRLCAKSREAINSPVSFLALHNQIRNMENSSELQKLQQLKDETGELSSSDEKRYRTLKKACEKELLEAADVICCTCVGAGDPRLIRFKFHSILIDESMQATEPECMVPVVLGAKQLVLVGDHCQLGPVVMCKKAARAGLAQSLFERLVVLGIRPLRLEVQYRMHPALSKFPSNFFYEGSLQNGVYSDERKMKGVDFPWPQPDKPMFFYCCQN
;
A
#
# COMPACT_ATOMS: atom_id res chain seq x y z
N MET A 1 -2.22 9.87 14.51
CA MET A 1 -3.56 9.26 14.64
C MET A 1 -4.59 10.21 15.25
N GLN A 2 -4.49 10.63 16.53
CA GLN A 2 -5.47 11.56 17.13
C GLN A 2 -5.71 12.83 16.31
N ALA A 3 -4.65 13.48 15.81
CA ALA A 3 -4.76 14.66 14.95
C ALA A 3 -5.52 14.36 13.65
N ALA A 4 -5.34 13.17 13.06
CA ALA A 4 -6.07 12.77 11.86
C ALA A 4 -7.56 12.57 12.14
N LEU A 5 -7.91 11.90 13.24
CA LEU A 5 -9.31 11.74 13.66
C LEU A 5 -9.98 13.10 13.94
N ARG A 6 -9.27 14.01 14.63
CA ARG A 6 -9.77 15.37 14.85
C ARG A 6 -9.98 16.11 13.53
N LYS A 7 -9.02 15.99 12.59
CA LYS A 7 -9.12 16.60 11.27
C LYS A 7 -10.32 16.05 10.50
N PHE A 8 -10.55 14.74 10.51
CA PHE A 8 -11.72 14.12 9.90
C PHE A 8 -13.04 14.65 10.47
N ALA A 9 -13.11 14.83 11.81
CA ALA A 9 -14.32 15.28 12.49
C ALA A 9 -14.60 16.80 12.32
N MET A 10 -13.57 17.63 12.13
CA MET A 10 -13.67 19.09 12.21
C MET A 10 -13.49 19.80 10.87
N GLU A 11 -12.85 19.14 9.88
CA GLU A 11 -12.52 19.76 8.60
C GLU A 11 -13.25 19.05 7.45
N GLU A 12 -14.32 19.65 6.93
CA GLU A 12 -15.09 19.09 5.80
C GLU A 12 -14.24 18.84 4.55
N SER A 13 -13.17 19.63 4.34
CA SER A 13 -12.25 19.47 3.20
C SER A 13 -11.23 18.35 3.37
N SER A 14 -11.21 17.66 4.50
CA SER A 14 -10.25 16.59 4.80
C SER A 14 -10.43 15.35 3.92
N VAL A 15 -11.67 15.10 3.49
CA VAL A 15 -12.05 14.02 2.56
C VAL A 15 -13.22 14.49 1.69
N SER A 16 -13.55 13.77 0.62
CA SER A 16 -14.79 14.05 -0.12
C SER A 16 -16.03 13.69 0.70
N GLY A 17 -17.14 14.42 0.48
CA GLY A 17 -18.41 14.14 1.18
C GLY A 17 -18.88 12.69 1.00
N TYR A 18 -18.69 12.11 -0.20
CA TYR A 18 -19.03 10.71 -0.44
C TYR A 18 -18.23 9.76 0.50
N ILE A 19 -16.90 9.91 0.55
CA ILE A 19 -16.06 9.09 1.44
C ILE A 19 -16.42 9.33 2.89
N TYR A 20 -16.63 10.59 3.30
CA TYR A 20 -17.04 10.95 4.66
C TYR A 20 -18.28 10.16 5.09
N HIS A 21 -19.35 10.23 4.31
CA HIS A 21 -20.61 9.54 4.65
C HIS A 21 -20.47 8.02 4.63
N LYS A 22 -19.76 7.45 3.64
CA LYS A 22 -19.51 5.99 3.60
C LYS A 22 -18.68 5.51 4.80
N LEU A 23 -17.68 6.26 5.24
CA LEU A 23 -16.88 5.93 6.42
C LEU A 23 -17.71 5.99 7.72
N LEU A 24 -18.73 6.87 7.79
CA LEU A 24 -19.67 6.91 8.91
C LEU A 24 -20.79 5.86 8.84
N GLY A 25 -20.85 5.08 7.77
CA GLY A 25 -21.89 4.05 7.59
C GLY A 25 -23.23 4.61 7.10
N HIS A 26 -23.26 5.83 6.59
CA HIS A 26 -24.49 6.39 6.05
C HIS A 26 -24.83 5.74 4.70
N GLU A 27 -26.10 5.46 4.49
CA GLU A 27 -26.63 5.04 3.20
C GLU A 27 -26.66 6.24 2.25
N ILE A 28 -25.86 6.17 1.19
CA ILE A 28 -25.83 7.15 0.10
C ILE A 28 -25.79 6.44 -1.24
N GLU A 29 -26.33 7.08 -2.26
CA GLU A 29 -26.32 6.55 -3.61
C GLU A 29 -24.89 6.33 -4.11
N ASP A 30 -24.70 5.23 -4.84
CA ASP A 30 -23.41 4.90 -5.44
C ASP A 30 -23.09 5.88 -6.58
N VAL A 31 -21.91 6.46 -6.51
CA VAL A 31 -21.40 7.41 -7.51
C VAL A 31 -20.43 6.70 -8.45
N ILE A 32 -20.60 6.94 -9.74
CA ILE A 32 -19.63 6.55 -10.77
C ILE A 32 -18.86 7.82 -11.17
N MET A 33 -17.55 7.79 -10.98
CA MET A 33 -16.67 8.86 -11.40
C MET A 33 -16.55 8.87 -12.93
N ARG A 34 -16.73 10.05 -13.54
CA ARG A 34 -16.48 10.22 -14.97
C ARG A 34 -14.98 10.23 -15.23
N CYS A 35 -14.43 9.11 -15.66
CA CYS A 35 -13.05 8.99 -16.08
C CYS A 35 -12.98 8.32 -17.46
N GLY A 36 -12.01 8.72 -18.27
CA GLY A 36 -11.68 8.01 -19.50
C GLY A 36 -11.03 6.68 -19.14
N LEU A 37 -11.75 5.57 -19.31
CA LEU A 37 -11.15 4.24 -19.08
C LEU A 37 -10.06 3.97 -20.13
N PRO A 38 -8.95 3.35 -19.72
CA PRO A 38 -7.90 2.95 -20.64
C PRO A 38 -8.41 1.85 -21.58
N LYS A 39 -7.88 1.81 -22.80
CA LYS A 39 -8.18 0.72 -23.76
C LYS A 39 -7.63 -0.63 -23.28
N GLN A 40 -6.52 -0.61 -22.55
CA GLN A 40 -5.87 -1.78 -21.94
C GLN A 40 -5.63 -1.50 -20.46
N PHE A 41 -5.88 -2.50 -19.64
CA PHE A 41 -5.74 -2.40 -18.18
C PHE A 41 -4.39 -2.95 -17.66
N SER A 42 -3.48 -3.33 -18.54
CA SER A 42 -2.10 -3.70 -18.19
C SER A 42 -1.27 -2.46 -17.83
N ALA A 43 -0.19 -2.66 -17.11
CA ALA A 43 0.82 -1.63 -16.84
C ALA A 43 2.19 -2.10 -17.36
N PRO A 44 3.06 -1.18 -17.83
CA PRO A 44 4.37 -1.55 -18.36
C PRO A 44 5.18 -2.37 -17.36
N ASN A 45 5.91 -3.37 -17.85
CA ASN A 45 6.82 -4.21 -17.07
C ASN A 45 6.17 -4.96 -15.88
N LEU A 46 4.85 -5.07 -15.86
CA LEU A 46 4.11 -5.93 -14.94
C LEU A 46 3.47 -7.09 -15.70
N PRO A 47 3.21 -8.23 -15.03
CA PRO A 47 2.49 -9.34 -15.63
C PRO A 47 1.10 -8.95 -16.12
N ASP A 48 0.61 -9.63 -17.14
CA ASP A 48 -0.75 -9.48 -17.60
C ASP A 48 -1.76 -9.85 -16.51
N LEU A 49 -2.85 -9.10 -16.46
CA LEU A 49 -3.88 -9.28 -15.46
C LEU A 49 -4.90 -10.34 -15.91
N ASN A 50 -5.33 -11.17 -14.98
CA ASN A 50 -6.50 -12.03 -15.18
C ASN A 50 -7.80 -11.23 -15.10
N ARG A 51 -8.93 -11.89 -15.43
CA ARG A 51 -10.25 -11.26 -15.51
C ARG A 51 -10.67 -10.57 -14.20
N SER A 52 -10.46 -11.21 -13.04
CA SER A 52 -10.84 -10.64 -11.74
C SER A 52 -9.98 -9.43 -11.37
N GLN A 53 -8.70 -9.44 -11.71
CA GLN A 53 -7.79 -8.31 -11.53
C GLN A 53 -8.14 -7.14 -12.45
N VAL A 54 -8.44 -7.38 -13.74
CA VAL A 54 -8.91 -6.34 -14.68
C VAL A 54 -10.18 -5.70 -14.16
N TYR A 55 -11.13 -6.50 -13.66
CA TYR A 55 -12.36 -5.99 -13.09
C TYR A 55 -12.12 -5.10 -11.87
N ALA A 56 -11.20 -5.52 -10.98
CA ALA A 56 -10.81 -4.73 -9.82
C ALA A 56 -10.16 -3.39 -10.21
N VAL A 57 -9.26 -3.38 -11.21
CA VAL A 57 -8.66 -2.14 -11.74
C VAL A 57 -9.75 -1.22 -12.31
N LYS A 58 -10.61 -1.74 -13.17
CA LYS A 58 -11.71 -0.97 -13.77
C LYS A 58 -12.61 -0.33 -12.71
N HIS A 59 -13.01 -1.11 -11.71
CA HIS A 59 -13.86 -0.63 -10.62
C HIS A 59 -13.16 0.46 -9.80
N ALA A 60 -11.88 0.25 -9.43
CA ALA A 60 -11.11 1.22 -8.66
C ALA A 60 -10.98 2.58 -9.39
N LEU A 61 -10.90 2.58 -10.73
CA LEU A 61 -10.84 3.81 -11.51
C LEU A 61 -12.18 4.56 -11.56
N GLN A 62 -13.30 3.85 -11.43
CA GLN A 62 -14.65 4.42 -11.60
C GLN A 62 -15.37 4.73 -10.30
N ARG A 63 -14.85 4.32 -9.14
CA ARG A 63 -15.53 4.48 -7.85
C ARG A 63 -14.73 5.31 -6.87
N PRO A 64 -15.38 6.19 -6.10
CA PRO A 64 -14.71 6.98 -5.06
C PRO A 64 -14.18 6.11 -3.91
N LEU A 65 -14.85 4.99 -3.63
CA LEU A 65 -14.42 4.01 -2.62
C LEU A 65 -14.43 2.61 -3.22
N SER A 66 -13.33 1.89 -3.08
CA SER A 66 -13.20 0.51 -3.55
C SER A 66 -12.51 -0.35 -2.49
N LEU A 67 -13.11 -1.49 -2.19
CA LEU A 67 -12.52 -2.55 -1.37
C LEU A 67 -12.14 -3.71 -2.28
N ILE A 68 -10.88 -4.12 -2.26
CA ILE A 68 -10.36 -5.23 -3.05
C ILE A 68 -9.87 -6.31 -2.09
N GLN A 69 -10.57 -7.44 -2.08
CA GLN A 69 -10.17 -8.61 -1.33
C GLN A 69 -9.22 -9.46 -2.17
N GLY A 70 -8.00 -9.64 -1.68
CA GLY A 70 -7.00 -10.48 -2.32
C GLY A 70 -6.58 -11.64 -1.43
N PRO A 71 -7.18 -12.82 -1.58
CA PRO A 71 -6.70 -14.04 -0.93
C PRO A 71 -5.19 -14.27 -1.15
N PRO A 72 -4.55 -15.16 -0.38
CA PRO A 72 -3.13 -15.43 -0.51
C PRO A 72 -2.75 -15.84 -1.94
N GLY A 73 -1.73 -15.21 -2.51
CA GLY A 73 -1.21 -15.57 -3.83
C GLY A 73 -2.02 -15.10 -5.03
N THR A 74 -3.04 -14.26 -4.85
CA THR A 74 -3.90 -13.77 -5.95
C THR A 74 -3.37 -12.52 -6.67
N GLY A 75 -2.16 -12.09 -6.38
CA GLY A 75 -1.52 -10.98 -7.08
C GLY A 75 -1.99 -9.59 -6.63
N LYS A 76 -2.35 -9.41 -5.34
CA LYS A 76 -2.70 -8.10 -4.75
C LYS A 76 -1.73 -6.99 -5.16
N THR A 77 -0.44 -7.19 -4.92
CA THR A 77 0.60 -6.19 -5.18
C THR A 77 0.69 -5.76 -6.65
N VAL A 78 0.54 -6.71 -7.58
CA VAL A 78 0.52 -6.42 -9.04
C VAL A 78 -0.73 -5.63 -9.39
N THR A 79 -1.88 -6.04 -8.87
CA THR A 79 -3.15 -5.34 -9.07
C THR A 79 -3.10 -3.93 -8.49
N SER A 80 -2.58 -3.75 -7.27
CA SER A 80 -2.39 -2.44 -6.62
C SER A 80 -1.47 -1.54 -7.45
N ALA A 81 -0.32 -2.05 -7.90
CA ALA A 81 0.61 -1.28 -8.73
C ALA A 81 -0.02 -0.86 -10.06
N THR A 82 -0.81 -1.74 -10.68
CA THR A 82 -1.54 -1.41 -11.92
C THR A 82 -2.63 -0.37 -11.70
N ILE A 83 -3.37 -0.44 -10.60
CA ILE A 83 -4.34 0.60 -10.21
C ILE A 83 -3.63 1.95 -10.07
N VAL A 84 -2.52 1.99 -9.33
CA VAL A 84 -1.74 3.22 -9.13
C VAL A 84 -1.25 3.79 -10.46
N TYR A 85 -0.74 2.94 -11.36
CA TYR A 85 -0.32 3.37 -12.70
C TYR A 85 -1.45 4.09 -13.46
N HIS A 86 -2.63 3.52 -13.48
CA HIS A 86 -3.77 4.13 -14.18
C HIS A 86 -4.31 5.37 -13.45
N LEU A 87 -4.30 5.40 -12.10
CA LEU A 87 -4.68 6.59 -11.34
C LEU A 87 -3.77 7.79 -11.66
N VAL A 88 -2.46 7.57 -11.79
CA VAL A 88 -1.52 8.61 -12.24
C VAL A 88 -1.83 9.07 -13.66
N LYS A 89 -2.13 8.13 -14.58
CA LYS A 89 -2.42 8.49 -16.00
C LYS A 89 -3.74 9.23 -16.19
N THR A 90 -4.69 9.07 -15.27
CA THR A 90 -6.01 9.73 -15.33
C THR A 90 -6.13 10.96 -14.45
N GLY A 91 -5.20 11.16 -13.49
CA GLY A 91 -5.20 12.26 -12.54
C GLY A 91 -4.06 13.25 -12.75
N ASN A 92 -4.22 14.45 -12.18
CA ASN A 92 -3.22 15.54 -12.25
C ASN A 92 -2.47 15.78 -10.93
N THR A 93 -2.66 14.92 -9.94
CA THR A 93 -2.03 15.03 -8.61
C THR A 93 -1.24 13.77 -8.30
N PRO A 94 -0.18 13.84 -7.48
CA PRO A 94 0.50 12.63 -7.05
C PRO A 94 -0.47 11.69 -6.33
N VAL A 95 -0.31 10.39 -6.58
CA VAL A 95 -1.04 9.33 -5.86
C VAL A 95 -0.29 9.01 -4.58
N LEU A 96 -1.00 8.97 -3.45
CA LEU A 96 -0.45 8.50 -2.19
C LEU A 96 -0.69 6.99 -2.04
N VAL A 97 0.38 6.26 -1.80
CA VAL A 97 0.35 4.81 -1.59
C VAL A 97 0.86 4.49 -0.20
N CYS A 98 0.03 3.80 0.58
CA CYS A 98 0.34 3.45 1.95
C CYS A 98 0.20 1.95 2.21
N ALA A 99 0.90 1.48 3.26
CA ALA A 99 0.67 0.19 3.88
C ALA A 99 1.04 0.27 5.37
N PRO A 100 0.56 -0.65 6.23
CA PRO A 100 0.89 -0.62 7.65
C PRO A 100 2.35 -0.90 7.95
N SER A 101 3.02 -1.73 7.15
CA SER A 101 4.41 -2.11 7.36
C SER A 101 5.35 -1.56 6.29
N ASN A 102 6.62 -1.31 6.67
CA ASN A 102 7.64 -0.87 5.72
C ASN A 102 7.93 -1.92 4.64
N ILE A 103 7.86 -3.21 4.98
CA ILE A 103 8.08 -4.31 4.01
C ILE A 103 7.01 -4.28 2.93
N ALA A 104 5.74 -4.13 3.30
CA ALA A 104 4.65 -4.04 2.34
C ALA A 104 4.77 -2.79 1.45
N VAL A 105 5.13 -1.63 2.04
CA VAL A 105 5.40 -0.41 1.27
C VAL A 105 6.53 -0.64 0.28
N ASP A 106 7.67 -1.21 0.71
CA ASP A 106 8.85 -1.39 -0.13
C ASP A 106 8.55 -2.36 -1.31
N GLN A 107 7.82 -3.45 -1.06
CA GLN A 107 7.39 -4.40 -2.10
C GLN A 107 6.47 -3.74 -3.14
N LEU A 108 5.52 -2.93 -2.69
CA LEU A 108 4.62 -2.22 -3.60
C LEU A 108 5.34 -1.11 -4.35
N THR A 109 6.24 -0.36 -3.67
CA THR A 109 7.09 0.68 -4.28
C THR A 109 7.92 0.13 -5.42
N GLU A 110 8.54 -1.04 -5.26
CA GLU A 110 9.31 -1.70 -6.30
C GLU A 110 8.44 -2.02 -7.54
N LYS A 111 7.23 -2.54 -7.33
CA LYS A 111 6.32 -2.85 -8.44
C LYS A 111 5.85 -1.59 -9.18
N ILE A 112 5.53 -0.54 -8.43
CA ILE A 112 5.14 0.75 -9.03
C ILE A 112 6.30 1.35 -9.83
N HIS A 113 7.51 1.35 -9.28
CA HIS A 113 8.70 1.86 -9.98
C HIS A 113 8.95 1.15 -11.32
N ARG A 114 8.72 -0.17 -11.39
CA ARG A 114 8.85 -0.94 -12.65
C ARG A 114 7.95 -0.44 -13.77
N THR A 115 6.85 0.22 -13.45
CA THR A 115 5.93 0.79 -14.47
C THR A 115 6.49 2.05 -15.14
N GLY A 116 7.65 2.56 -14.71
CA GLY A 116 8.28 3.77 -15.24
C GLY A 116 7.76 5.07 -14.62
N LEU A 117 6.94 5.02 -13.57
CA LEU A 117 6.49 6.20 -12.83
C LEU A 117 7.61 6.77 -11.95
N LYS A 118 7.56 8.10 -11.72
CA LYS A 118 8.43 8.79 -10.77
C LYS A 118 7.95 8.54 -9.34
N VAL A 119 8.66 7.69 -8.63
CA VAL A 119 8.26 7.26 -7.28
C VAL A 119 9.20 7.84 -6.23
N VAL A 120 8.64 8.37 -5.16
CA VAL A 120 9.37 8.78 -3.97
C VAL A 120 8.93 7.92 -2.79
N ARG A 121 9.90 7.24 -2.17
CA ARG A 121 9.71 6.48 -0.93
C ARG A 121 10.03 7.37 0.27
N LEU A 122 9.02 7.76 1.04
CA LEU A 122 9.18 8.53 2.25
C LEU A 122 9.27 7.60 3.46
N CYS A 123 10.39 7.61 4.16
CA CYS A 123 10.61 6.84 5.38
C CYS A 123 10.92 7.74 6.57
N ALA A 124 10.77 7.19 7.79
CA ALA A 124 11.16 7.87 9.01
C ALA A 124 12.69 7.99 9.09
N LYS A 125 13.19 9.06 9.69
CA LYS A 125 14.64 9.30 9.87
C LYS A 125 15.39 8.13 10.49
N SER A 126 14.78 7.45 11.47
CA SER A 126 15.35 6.26 12.12
C SER A 126 15.59 5.07 11.18
N ARG A 127 15.00 5.10 9.99
CA ARG A 127 15.15 4.05 8.96
C ARG A 127 16.05 4.46 7.80
N GLU A 128 16.53 5.67 7.75
CA GLU A 128 17.39 6.15 6.65
C GLU A 128 18.70 5.35 6.53
N ALA A 129 19.18 4.75 7.64
CA ALA A 129 20.36 3.89 7.66
C ALA A 129 20.07 2.42 7.29
N ILE A 130 18.80 2.01 7.13
CA ILE A 130 18.44 0.62 6.84
C ILE A 130 18.37 0.42 5.34
N ASN A 131 19.20 -0.47 4.82
CA ASN A 131 19.17 -0.85 3.42
C ASN A 131 17.91 -1.64 3.09
N SER A 132 17.27 -1.28 1.98
CA SER A 132 16.16 -2.02 1.38
C SER A 132 16.36 -2.09 -0.14
N PRO A 133 15.70 -3.02 -0.83
CA PRO A 133 15.78 -3.12 -2.30
C PRO A 133 15.37 -1.83 -3.04
N VAL A 134 14.62 -0.96 -2.37
CA VAL A 134 14.11 0.32 -2.90
C VAL A 134 14.79 1.54 -2.28
N SER A 135 15.94 1.37 -1.62
CA SER A 135 16.68 2.47 -0.96
C SER A 135 16.99 3.61 -1.92
N PHE A 136 17.25 3.32 -3.20
CA PHE A 136 17.51 4.33 -4.23
C PHE A 136 16.29 5.23 -4.51
N LEU A 137 15.07 4.79 -4.18
CA LEU A 137 13.83 5.56 -4.29
C LEU A 137 13.52 6.36 -3.01
N ALA A 138 14.28 6.14 -1.94
CA ALA A 138 14.10 6.88 -0.70
C ALA A 138 14.44 8.36 -0.90
N LEU A 139 13.59 9.24 -0.38
CA LEU A 139 13.71 10.70 -0.54
C LEU A 139 15.12 11.20 -0.21
N HIS A 140 15.70 10.77 0.91
CA HIS A 140 17.04 11.18 1.34
C HIS A 140 18.14 10.74 0.38
N ASN A 141 18.00 9.59 -0.29
CA ASN A 141 18.96 9.13 -1.29
C ASN A 141 18.77 9.83 -2.65
N GLN A 142 17.53 10.10 -3.04
CA GLN A 142 17.27 10.87 -4.26
C GLN A 142 17.85 12.29 -4.16
N ILE A 143 17.74 12.93 -2.98
CA ILE A 143 18.35 14.25 -2.73
C ILE A 143 19.86 14.20 -2.92
N ARG A 144 20.55 13.15 -2.44
CA ARG A 144 22.00 13.00 -2.60
C ARG A 144 22.44 12.88 -4.04
N ASN A 145 21.57 12.36 -4.90
CA ASN A 145 21.86 12.13 -6.32
C ASN A 145 21.37 13.25 -7.25
N MET A 146 20.81 14.34 -6.70
CA MET A 146 20.38 15.49 -7.51
C MET A 146 21.58 16.27 -8.04
N GLU A 147 21.66 16.45 -9.34
CA GLU A 147 22.76 17.18 -10.01
C GLU A 147 22.87 18.65 -9.57
N ASN A 148 21.74 19.30 -9.27
CA ASN A 148 21.67 20.70 -8.84
C ASN A 148 21.97 20.92 -7.33
N SER A 149 22.38 19.88 -6.60
CA SER A 149 22.57 19.94 -5.15
C SER A 149 24.04 20.07 -4.72
N SER A 150 24.93 20.59 -5.59
CA SER A 150 26.38 20.66 -5.33
C SER A 150 26.73 21.34 -4.01
N GLU A 151 26.03 22.40 -3.63
CA GLU A 151 26.21 23.09 -2.37
C GLU A 151 25.70 22.29 -1.18
N LEU A 152 24.53 21.66 -1.32
CA LEU A 152 23.98 20.76 -0.29
C LEU A 152 24.90 19.56 -0.06
N GLN A 153 25.46 19.00 -1.12
CA GLN A 153 26.41 17.88 -1.06
C GLN A 153 27.69 18.28 -0.33
N LYS A 154 28.25 19.48 -0.60
CA LYS A 154 29.43 20.00 0.10
C LYS A 154 29.16 20.19 1.59
N LEU A 155 28.02 20.77 1.95
CA LEU A 155 27.64 20.94 3.35
C LEU A 155 27.37 19.60 4.04
N GLN A 156 26.79 18.61 3.33
CA GLN A 156 26.61 17.27 3.85
C GLN A 156 27.96 16.58 4.08
N GLN A 157 28.89 16.66 3.13
CA GLN A 157 30.23 16.08 3.24
C GLN A 157 30.98 16.72 4.41
N LEU A 158 30.95 18.05 4.52
CA LEU A 158 31.56 18.75 5.65
C LEU A 158 30.98 18.27 6.99
N LYS A 159 29.67 18.08 7.07
CA LYS A 159 28.98 17.54 8.26
C LYS A 159 29.39 16.11 8.57
N ASP A 160 29.56 15.28 7.57
CA ASP A 160 29.96 13.87 7.73
C ASP A 160 31.42 13.76 8.17
N GLU A 161 32.30 14.69 7.73
CA GLU A 161 33.74 14.73 8.09
C GLU A 161 33.99 15.35 9.45
N THR A 162 33.29 16.43 9.81
CA THR A 162 33.56 17.20 11.06
C THR A 162 32.59 16.86 12.19
N GLY A 163 31.49 16.18 11.89
CA GLY A 163 30.41 15.87 12.84
C GLY A 163 29.45 17.04 13.07
N GLU A 164 29.89 18.30 12.92
CA GLU A 164 29.08 19.50 13.16
C GLU A 164 29.31 20.55 12.08
N LEU A 165 28.32 21.40 11.86
CA LEU A 165 28.39 22.56 10.99
C LEU A 165 28.37 23.85 11.82
N SER A 166 28.90 24.94 11.28
CA SER A 166 28.67 26.26 11.86
C SER A 166 27.18 26.59 11.93
N SER A 167 26.75 27.46 12.84
CA SER A 167 25.33 27.85 12.94
C SER A 167 24.76 28.41 11.67
N SER A 168 25.57 29.15 10.87
CA SER A 168 25.15 29.66 9.56
C SER A 168 25.01 28.55 8.55
N ASP A 169 25.98 27.63 8.47
CA ASP A 169 25.98 26.52 7.52
C ASP A 169 24.88 25.50 7.83
N GLU A 170 24.63 25.22 9.11
CA GLU A 170 23.50 24.35 9.52
C GLU A 170 22.15 24.95 9.11
N LYS A 171 21.96 26.27 9.26
CA LYS A 171 20.74 26.96 8.78
C LYS A 171 20.61 26.89 7.27
N ARG A 172 21.72 27.11 6.54
CA ARG A 172 21.77 27.03 5.07
C ARG A 172 21.51 25.60 4.60
N TYR A 173 22.16 24.62 5.17
CA TYR A 173 21.94 23.20 4.91
C TYR A 173 20.46 22.81 5.05
N ARG A 174 19.82 23.19 6.17
CA ARG A 174 18.40 22.90 6.41
C ARG A 174 17.48 23.55 5.37
N THR A 175 17.80 24.76 4.94
CA THR A 175 17.02 25.48 3.94
C THR A 175 17.14 24.81 2.56
N LEU A 176 18.36 24.50 2.12
CA LEU A 176 18.60 23.80 0.86
C LEU A 176 17.97 22.41 0.86
N LYS A 177 18.14 21.65 1.96
CA LYS A 177 17.53 20.31 2.09
C LYS A 177 16.01 20.37 1.96
N LYS A 178 15.35 21.32 2.64
CA LYS A 178 13.89 21.49 2.53
C LYS A 178 13.46 21.87 1.11
N ALA A 179 14.24 22.66 0.40
CA ALA A 179 13.94 23.02 -0.99
C ALA A 179 14.01 21.80 -1.91
N CYS A 180 15.09 21.01 -1.81
CA CYS A 180 15.23 19.77 -2.57
C CYS A 180 14.15 18.73 -2.22
N GLU A 181 13.83 18.56 -0.93
CA GLU A 181 12.73 17.68 -0.49
C GLU A 181 11.41 18.09 -1.16
N LYS A 182 11.12 19.38 -1.16
CA LYS A 182 9.89 19.91 -1.76
C LYS A 182 9.85 19.67 -3.26
N GLU A 183 10.94 19.98 -3.96
CA GLU A 183 11.06 19.79 -5.43
C GLU A 183 10.82 18.33 -5.82
N LEU A 184 11.46 17.37 -5.15
CA LEU A 184 11.30 15.94 -5.43
C LEU A 184 9.87 15.46 -5.15
N LEU A 185 9.26 15.90 -4.04
CA LEU A 185 7.90 15.50 -3.69
C LEU A 185 6.87 16.10 -4.67
N GLU A 186 7.07 17.34 -5.14
CA GLU A 186 6.19 17.98 -6.13
C GLU A 186 6.35 17.39 -7.54
N ALA A 187 7.54 16.90 -7.88
CA ALA A 187 7.81 16.24 -9.16
C ALA A 187 7.42 14.76 -9.21
N ALA A 188 7.06 14.17 -8.07
CA ALA A 188 6.70 12.75 -7.98
C ALA A 188 5.32 12.47 -8.56
N ASP A 189 5.19 11.37 -9.32
CA ASP A 189 3.89 10.82 -9.71
C ASP A 189 3.24 10.07 -8.54
N VAL A 190 4.06 9.41 -7.72
CA VAL A 190 3.62 8.57 -6.60
C VAL A 190 4.51 8.78 -5.38
N ILE A 191 3.88 8.97 -4.24
CA ILE A 191 4.56 9.02 -2.94
C ILE A 191 4.16 7.78 -2.15
N CYS A 192 5.15 6.99 -1.72
CA CYS A 192 4.97 5.75 -0.96
C CYS A 192 5.45 5.92 0.47
N CYS A 193 4.62 5.60 1.46
CA CYS A 193 5.00 5.66 2.88
C CYS A 193 4.16 4.67 3.71
N THR A 194 4.50 4.50 5.00
CA THR A 194 3.59 3.78 5.90
C THR A 194 2.36 4.64 6.20
N CYS A 195 1.24 4.01 6.63
CA CYS A 195 0.03 4.74 7.02
C CYS A 195 0.35 5.84 8.05
N VAL A 196 1.12 5.52 9.09
CA VAL A 196 1.56 6.51 10.08
C VAL A 196 2.52 7.53 9.46
N GLY A 197 3.40 7.10 8.55
CA GLY A 197 4.34 7.95 7.82
C GLY A 197 3.67 9.01 6.95
N ALA A 198 2.42 8.81 6.54
CA ALA A 198 1.63 9.83 5.85
C ALA A 198 1.35 11.08 6.71
N GLY A 199 1.53 10.97 8.03
CA GLY A 199 1.48 12.11 8.94
C GLY A 199 2.75 12.98 8.98
N ASP A 200 3.71 12.75 8.08
CA ASP A 200 4.95 13.53 8.00
C ASP A 200 4.64 15.01 7.68
N PRO A 201 5.27 15.97 8.40
CA PRO A 201 5.06 17.40 8.15
C PRO A 201 5.31 17.84 6.71
N ARG A 202 6.18 17.14 5.97
CA ARG A 202 6.47 17.42 4.55
C ARG A 202 5.26 17.20 3.65
N LEU A 203 4.31 16.32 4.04
CA LEU A 203 3.10 16.01 3.28
C LEU A 203 1.88 16.87 3.66
N ILE A 204 1.93 17.66 4.73
CA ILE A 204 0.78 18.44 5.24
C ILE A 204 0.18 19.38 4.19
N ARG A 205 1.01 19.93 3.29
CA ARG A 205 0.58 20.87 2.26
C ARG A 205 0.06 20.22 0.99
N PHE A 206 0.27 18.90 0.86
CA PHE A 206 -0.24 18.15 -0.28
C PHE A 206 -1.71 17.80 -0.08
N LYS A 207 -2.45 17.76 -1.18
CA LYS A 207 -3.78 17.17 -1.25
C LYS A 207 -3.72 15.98 -2.19
N PHE A 208 -3.91 14.81 -1.64
CA PHE A 208 -3.91 13.57 -2.41
C PHE A 208 -5.34 13.18 -2.75
N HIS A 209 -5.75 13.41 -3.99
CA HIS A 209 -7.10 13.05 -4.41
C HIS A 209 -7.28 11.53 -4.50
N SER A 210 -6.25 10.80 -4.93
CA SER A 210 -6.25 9.34 -5.01
C SER A 210 -5.29 8.74 -4.00
N ILE A 211 -5.82 7.86 -3.16
CA ILE A 211 -5.09 7.19 -2.08
C ILE A 211 -5.33 5.69 -2.19
N LEU A 212 -4.26 4.90 -2.18
CA LEU A 212 -4.32 3.45 -2.08
C LEU A 212 -3.66 2.99 -0.79
N ILE A 213 -4.35 2.15 -0.02
CA ILE A 213 -3.81 1.52 1.19
C ILE A 213 -3.78 0.00 0.96
N ASP A 214 -2.57 -0.55 0.81
CA ASP A 214 -2.36 -1.99 0.69
C ASP A 214 -2.24 -2.64 2.07
N GLU A 215 -2.57 -3.94 2.17
CA GLU A 215 -2.65 -4.69 3.42
C GLU A 215 -3.46 -3.95 4.50
N SER A 216 -4.52 -3.26 4.09
CA SER A 216 -5.31 -2.37 4.94
C SER A 216 -6.01 -3.06 6.10
N MET A 217 -6.19 -4.39 6.04
CA MET A 217 -6.73 -5.18 7.14
C MET A 217 -5.71 -5.35 8.30
N GLN A 218 -4.41 -5.11 8.07
CA GLN A 218 -3.39 -5.17 9.14
C GLN A 218 -3.20 -3.83 9.87
N ALA A 219 -3.81 -2.76 9.38
CA ALA A 219 -3.79 -1.45 10.02
C ALA A 219 -5.00 -1.26 10.91
N THR A 220 -4.82 -0.64 12.07
CA THR A 220 -5.95 -0.13 12.85
C THR A 220 -6.66 0.98 12.08
N GLU A 221 -7.94 1.18 12.32
CA GLU A 221 -8.69 2.24 11.63
C GLU A 221 -8.06 3.63 11.82
N PRO A 222 -7.63 4.05 13.04
CA PRO A 222 -6.93 5.32 13.20
C PRO A 222 -5.63 5.47 12.41
N GLU A 223 -4.93 4.37 12.11
CA GLU A 223 -3.75 4.39 11.22
C GLU A 223 -4.15 4.65 9.78
N CYS A 224 -5.20 3.99 9.29
CA CYS A 224 -5.74 4.22 7.95
C CYS A 224 -6.25 5.66 7.77
N MET A 225 -6.78 6.28 8.83
CA MET A 225 -7.27 7.66 8.76
C MET A 225 -6.16 8.69 8.54
N VAL A 226 -4.91 8.39 8.89
CA VAL A 226 -3.78 9.34 8.69
C VAL A 226 -3.61 9.72 7.21
N PRO A 227 -3.47 8.81 6.26
CA PRO A 227 -3.44 9.17 4.83
C PRO A 227 -4.79 9.68 4.32
N VAL A 228 -5.91 9.10 4.75
CA VAL A 228 -7.24 9.42 4.22
C VAL A 228 -7.59 10.91 4.36
N VAL A 229 -7.26 11.53 5.49
CA VAL A 229 -7.54 12.95 5.76
C VAL A 229 -6.63 13.94 5.02
N LEU A 230 -5.78 13.47 4.13
CA LEU A 230 -4.95 14.32 3.26
C LEU A 230 -5.65 14.74 1.96
N GLY A 231 -6.97 14.65 1.91
CA GLY A 231 -7.81 15.16 0.81
C GLY A 231 -8.39 14.07 -0.09
N ALA A 232 -8.57 12.85 0.41
CA ALA A 232 -9.08 11.73 -0.38
C ALA A 232 -10.41 12.04 -1.07
N LYS A 233 -10.42 11.92 -2.40
CA LYS A 233 -11.64 11.91 -3.24
C LYS A 233 -11.86 10.51 -3.83
N GLN A 234 -10.80 9.73 -3.91
CA GLN A 234 -10.80 8.35 -4.35
C GLN A 234 -9.92 7.53 -3.41
N LEU A 235 -10.52 6.54 -2.76
CA LEU A 235 -9.87 5.67 -1.78
C LEU A 235 -9.98 4.22 -2.21
N VAL A 236 -8.84 3.56 -2.35
CA VAL A 236 -8.74 2.13 -2.65
C VAL A 236 -8.12 1.42 -1.46
N LEU A 237 -8.88 0.56 -0.82
CA LEU A 237 -8.42 -0.31 0.25
C LEU A 237 -8.20 -1.71 -0.31
N VAL A 238 -6.97 -2.19 -0.22
CA VAL A 238 -6.60 -3.55 -0.65
C VAL A 238 -6.23 -4.36 0.57
N GLY A 239 -6.77 -5.55 0.70
CA GLY A 239 -6.52 -6.39 1.88
C GLY A 239 -7.26 -7.71 1.79
N ASP A 240 -7.38 -8.38 2.93
CA ASP A 240 -8.15 -9.62 3.03
C ASP A 240 -8.61 -9.83 4.47
N HIS A 241 -9.86 -9.55 4.74
CA HIS A 241 -10.46 -9.66 6.08
C HIS A 241 -10.56 -11.10 6.60
N CYS A 242 -10.30 -12.09 5.76
CA CYS A 242 -10.18 -13.50 6.18
C CYS A 242 -8.75 -13.84 6.69
N GLN A 243 -7.79 -12.90 6.59
CA GLN A 243 -6.45 -13.03 7.14
C GLN A 243 -6.30 -12.27 8.46
N LEU A 244 -5.07 -12.29 9.03
CA LEU A 244 -4.80 -11.66 10.32
C LEU A 244 -5.07 -10.16 10.29
N GLY A 245 -5.80 -9.67 11.27
CA GLY A 245 -6.10 -8.27 11.50
C GLY A 245 -4.96 -7.51 12.18
N PRO A 246 -5.23 -6.27 12.64
CA PRO A 246 -4.24 -5.44 13.33
C PRO A 246 -3.76 -6.09 14.63
N VAL A 247 -2.46 -5.97 14.90
CA VAL A 247 -1.88 -6.42 16.16
C VAL A 247 -2.01 -5.32 17.20
N VAL A 248 -2.84 -5.55 18.23
CA VAL A 248 -3.05 -4.62 19.34
C VAL A 248 -2.58 -5.26 20.64
N MET A 249 -1.46 -4.78 21.20
CA MET A 249 -0.85 -5.36 22.41
C MET A 249 -1.73 -5.20 23.66
N CYS A 250 -2.48 -4.12 23.75
CA CYS A 250 -3.39 -3.88 24.87
C CYS A 250 -4.70 -4.65 24.68
N LYS A 251 -4.90 -5.72 25.48
CA LYS A 251 -6.12 -6.55 25.41
C LYS A 251 -7.41 -5.76 25.64
N LYS A 252 -7.39 -4.74 26.51
CA LYS A 252 -8.57 -3.88 26.77
C LYS A 252 -8.90 -3.05 25.52
N ALA A 253 -7.89 -2.45 24.88
CA ALA A 253 -8.08 -1.68 23.65
C ALA A 253 -8.56 -2.57 22.48
N ALA A 254 -8.01 -3.78 22.35
CA ALA A 254 -8.47 -4.75 21.35
C ALA A 254 -9.96 -5.11 21.54
N ARG A 255 -10.38 -5.41 22.78
CA ARG A 255 -11.79 -5.71 23.12
C ARG A 255 -12.71 -4.50 22.92
N ALA A 256 -12.18 -3.27 23.05
CA ALA A 256 -12.93 -2.04 22.79
C ALA A 256 -13.06 -1.69 21.29
N GLY A 257 -12.64 -2.59 20.39
CA GLY A 257 -12.80 -2.43 18.93
C GLY A 257 -11.57 -1.94 18.17
N LEU A 258 -10.44 -1.61 18.85
CA LEU A 258 -9.25 -1.12 18.15
C LEU A 258 -8.61 -2.20 17.24
N ALA A 259 -8.88 -3.47 17.45
CA ALA A 259 -8.42 -4.58 16.62
C ALA A 259 -9.23 -4.78 15.35
N GLN A 260 -10.37 -4.10 15.18
CA GLN A 260 -11.12 -4.10 13.95
C GLN A 260 -10.48 -3.12 12.95
N SER A 261 -10.13 -3.61 11.76
CA SER A 261 -9.60 -2.74 10.71
C SER A 261 -10.72 -1.94 10.03
N LEU A 262 -10.33 -0.82 9.38
CA LEU A 262 -11.26 -0.05 8.56
C LEU A 262 -11.86 -0.92 7.44
N PHE A 263 -11.04 -1.78 6.80
CA PHE A 263 -11.49 -2.69 5.76
C PHE A 263 -12.61 -3.62 6.27
N GLU A 264 -12.37 -4.29 7.39
CA GLU A 264 -13.35 -5.21 8.01
C GLU A 264 -14.63 -4.47 8.42
N ARG A 265 -14.50 -3.29 9.03
CA ARG A 265 -15.68 -2.51 9.45
C ARG A 265 -16.56 -2.12 8.25
N LEU A 266 -15.94 -1.70 7.13
CA LEU A 266 -16.68 -1.36 5.92
C LEU A 266 -17.38 -2.58 5.31
N VAL A 267 -16.78 -3.77 5.37
CA VAL A 267 -17.44 -5.03 4.97
C VAL A 267 -18.65 -5.32 5.85
N VAL A 268 -18.52 -5.17 7.18
CA VAL A 268 -19.63 -5.32 8.14
C VAL A 268 -20.77 -4.34 7.86
N LEU A 269 -20.44 -3.12 7.41
CA LEU A 269 -21.42 -2.10 6.99
C LEU A 269 -22.07 -2.40 5.62
N GLY A 270 -21.78 -3.55 5.02
CA GLY A 270 -22.41 -4.00 3.77
C GLY A 270 -21.70 -3.59 2.49
N ILE A 271 -20.53 -2.95 2.56
CA ILE A 271 -19.75 -2.65 1.36
C ILE A 271 -19.07 -3.95 0.89
N ARG A 272 -19.53 -4.46 -0.25
CA ARG A 272 -19.01 -5.73 -0.80
C ARG A 272 -17.63 -5.53 -1.43
N PRO A 273 -16.60 -6.24 -0.95
CA PRO A 273 -15.29 -6.20 -1.59
C PRO A 273 -15.28 -6.96 -2.91
N LEU A 274 -14.47 -6.50 -3.84
CA LEU A 274 -14.15 -7.24 -5.07
C LEU A 274 -13.10 -8.29 -4.75
N ARG A 275 -13.43 -9.54 -4.92
CA ARG A 275 -12.53 -10.66 -4.66
C ARG A 275 -11.67 -10.98 -5.88
N LEU A 276 -10.36 -11.07 -5.68
CA LEU A 276 -9.45 -11.67 -6.65
C LEU A 276 -9.56 -13.21 -6.52
N GLU A 277 -9.78 -13.90 -7.64
CA GLU A 277 -10.24 -15.29 -7.60
C GLU A 277 -9.14 -16.31 -7.91
N VAL A 278 -8.06 -15.91 -8.59
CA VAL A 278 -7.04 -16.85 -9.07
C VAL A 278 -5.75 -16.71 -8.25
N GLN A 279 -5.35 -17.79 -7.58
CA GLN A 279 -4.10 -17.85 -6.83
C GLN A 279 -2.97 -18.48 -7.68
N TYR A 280 -1.75 -17.94 -7.54
CA TYR A 280 -0.54 -18.32 -8.29
C TYR A 280 0.62 -18.76 -7.38
N ARG A 281 0.40 -18.87 -6.08
CA ARG A 281 1.45 -19.11 -5.09
C ARG A 281 1.51 -20.58 -4.65
N MET A 282 0.39 -21.08 -4.19
CA MET A 282 0.29 -22.37 -3.52
C MET A 282 0.18 -23.52 -4.53
N HIS A 283 0.71 -24.68 -4.15
CA HIS A 283 0.35 -25.94 -4.78
C HIS A 283 -1.18 -26.16 -4.68
N PRO A 284 -1.86 -26.64 -5.72
CA PRO A 284 -3.32 -26.83 -5.73
C PRO A 284 -3.88 -27.62 -4.53
N ALA A 285 -3.15 -28.67 -4.08
CA ALA A 285 -3.54 -29.43 -2.89
C ALA A 285 -3.51 -28.58 -1.61
N LEU A 286 -2.55 -27.64 -1.48
CA LEU A 286 -2.44 -26.75 -0.33
C LEU A 286 -3.50 -25.65 -0.33
N SER A 287 -3.90 -25.16 -1.50
CA SER A 287 -4.90 -24.12 -1.63
C SER A 287 -6.33 -24.60 -1.33
N LYS A 288 -6.58 -25.91 -1.43
CA LYS A 288 -7.91 -26.50 -1.27
C LYS A 288 -8.55 -26.21 0.09
N PHE A 289 -7.78 -26.37 1.18
CA PHE A 289 -8.30 -26.12 2.53
C PHE A 289 -8.66 -24.64 2.74
N PRO A 290 -7.73 -23.65 2.54
CA PRO A 290 -8.10 -22.25 2.72
C PRO A 290 -9.20 -21.80 1.76
N SER A 291 -9.23 -22.30 0.53
CA SER A 291 -10.32 -22.00 -0.41
C SER A 291 -11.68 -22.39 0.15
N ASN A 292 -11.83 -23.64 0.60
CA ASN A 292 -13.10 -24.14 1.10
C ASN A 292 -13.49 -23.51 2.44
N PHE A 293 -12.54 -23.27 3.33
CA PHE A 293 -12.83 -22.82 4.69
C PHE A 293 -13.06 -21.31 4.79
N PHE A 294 -12.32 -20.49 4.04
CA PHE A 294 -12.35 -19.04 4.16
C PHE A 294 -12.96 -18.31 2.96
N TYR A 295 -13.06 -18.97 1.80
CA TYR A 295 -13.45 -18.33 0.55
C TYR A 295 -14.54 -19.08 -0.23
N GLU A 296 -15.37 -19.83 0.46
CA GLU A 296 -16.52 -20.61 -0.06
C GLU A 296 -16.16 -21.50 -1.28
N GLY A 297 -14.94 -22.02 -1.33
CA GLY A 297 -14.44 -22.83 -2.43
C GLY A 297 -14.18 -22.07 -3.75
N SER A 298 -14.22 -20.72 -3.71
CA SER A 298 -14.19 -19.89 -4.92
C SER A 298 -12.80 -19.65 -5.50
N LEU A 299 -11.70 -19.99 -4.78
CA LEU A 299 -10.35 -19.79 -5.29
C LEU A 299 -10.00 -20.79 -6.38
N GLN A 300 -9.60 -20.25 -7.52
CA GLN A 300 -9.10 -21.01 -8.66
C GLN A 300 -7.56 -21.08 -8.59
N ASN A 301 -6.97 -22.15 -9.12
CA ASN A 301 -5.53 -22.30 -9.22
C ASN A 301 -5.06 -21.87 -10.60
N GLY A 302 -4.23 -20.82 -10.65
CA GLY A 302 -3.55 -20.35 -11.87
C GLY A 302 -2.21 -21.06 -12.09
N VAL A 303 -1.92 -22.12 -11.34
CA VAL A 303 -0.70 -22.92 -11.41
C VAL A 303 -1.02 -24.40 -11.36
N TYR A 304 -0.23 -25.22 -12.03
CA TYR A 304 -0.33 -26.68 -11.98
C TYR A 304 0.53 -27.26 -10.85
N SER A 305 0.18 -28.50 -10.42
CA SER A 305 0.92 -29.21 -9.38
C SER A 305 2.40 -29.35 -9.71
N ASP A 306 2.74 -29.65 -10.96
CA ASP A 306 4.13 -29.85 -11.40
C ASP A 306 4.96 -28.55 -11.35
N GLU A 307 4.34 -27.38 -11.52
CA GLU A 307 5.02 -26.09 -11.40
C GLU A 307 5.39 -25.74 -9.95
N ARG A 308 4.80 -26.43 -8.99
CA ARG A 308 5.02 -26.23 -7.56
C ARG A 308 5.72 -27.41 -6.87
N LYS A 309 6.18 -28.40 -7.62
CA LYS A 309 7.07 -29.43 -7.11
C LYS A 309 8.47 -28.83 -6.87
N MET A 310 9.03 -29.07 -5.69
CA MET A 310 10.40 -28.65 -5.38
C MET A 310 11.38 -29.48 -6.20
N LYS A 311 12.13 -28.84 -7.07
CA LYS A 311 13.19 -29.49 -7.84
C LYS A 311 14.38 -29.81 -6.95
N GLY A 312 14.88 -31.03 -7.02
CA GLY A 312 16.09 -31.44 -6.28
C GLY A 312 15.88 -31.81 -4.80
N VAL A 313 14.63 -31.87 -4.34
CA VAL A 313 14.30 -32.36 -3.00
C VAL A 313 13.48 -33.64 -3.16
N ASP A 314 14.10 -34.77 -2.84
CA ASP A 314 13.42 -36.07 -2.75
C ASP A 314 12.94 -36.26 -1.30
N PHE A 315 11.71 -35.81 -1.04
CA PHE A 315 11.07 -35.98 0.26
C PHE A 315 10.00 -37.07 0.16
N PRO A 316 10.00 -38.06 1.07
CA PRO A 316 9.07 -39.19 1.05
C PRO A 316 7.66 -38.77 1.50
N TRP A 317 6.97 -38.06 0.65
CA TRP A 317 5.58 -37.66 0.95
C TRP A 317 4.68 -38.90 1.09
N PRO A 318 3.86 -38.99 2.15
CA PRO A 318 2.90 -40.10 2.31
C PRO A 318 1.95 -40.26 1.12
N GLN A 319 1.65 -39.16 0.45
CA GLN A 319 0.90 -39.11 -0.81
C GLN A 319 1.71 -38.30 -1.83
N PRO A 320 2.19 -38.90 -2.92
CA PRO A 320 3.10 -38.26 -3.88
C PRO A 320 2.59 -36.94 -4.48
N ASP A 321 1.26 -36.81 -4.65
CA ASP A 321 0.65 -35.63 -5.25
C ASP A 321 0.13 -34.60 -4.21
N LYS A 322 0.38 -34.86 -2.90
CA LYS A 322 -0.02 -33.96 -1.83
C LYS A 322 1.19 -33.62 -0.96
N PRO A 323 1.85 -32.47 -1.21
CA PRO A 323 3.04 -32.07 -0.46
C PRO A 323 2.67 -31.52 0.93
N MET A 324 2.01 -32.34 1.74
CA MET A 324 1.67 -32.05 3.13
C MET A 324 1.45 -33.33 3.91
N PHE A 325 1.86 -33.34 5.17
CA PHE A 325 1.52 -34.36 6.15
C PHE A 325 1.60 -33.79 7.56
N PHE A 326 0.96 -34.47 8.47
CA PHE A 326 1.03 -34.12 9.89
C PHE A 326 1.96 -35.13 10.58
N TYR A 327 2.99 -34.62 11.26
CA TYR A 327 3.88 -35.45 12.07
C TYR A 327 3.68 -35.14 13.54
N CYS A 328 3.30 -36.14 14.32
CA CYS A 328 3.14 -36.03 15.76
C CYS A 328 4.45 -36.42 16.46
N CYS A 329 5.18 -35.44 16.99
CA CYS A 329 6.30 -35.72 17.89
C CYS A 329 5.73 -36.16 19.24
N GLN A 330 5.94 -37.43 19.57
CA GLN A 330 5.75 -37.94 20.93
C GLN A 330 7.07 -37.77 21.67
N ASN A 331 7.10 -36.98 22.73
CA ASN A 331 8.21 -36.93 23.71
C ASN A 331 8.21 -38.11 24.59
#